data_1820a969ac38e6be79615753abee25e2
#
_entry.id   1820a969ac38e6be79615753abee25e2
#
_cell.length_a   1.000
_cell.length_b   1.000
_cell.length_c   1.000
_cell.angle_alpha   90.00
_cell.angle_beta   90.00
_cell.angle_gamma   90.00
#
_symmetry.space_group_name_H-M   'P 1'
#
loop_
_entity.id
_entity.type
_entity.pdbx_description
1 polymer ?
#
loop_
_entity_poly.entity_id
_entity_poly.type
_entity_poly.pdbx_seq_one_letter_code
_entity_poly.pdbx_strand_id
1 'polypeptide(L)'
;MSHYGATQWDTHEGYFITVSSETPLDVDRMTEAIAEVVQRHGALRTAFTWNKELGKLEQTVYPDINFNASFVDLSGEPDSAAKAYEMSLALNSEPNFKLDRLPLINTTMFDIGDKLWAFNIIVHHIIIDEASLGIFFYEMFKVYLEGPGSFPDVAIHYSDFSDWQWKTSERRAELREQHLQFWSESLDDTQPLHLTLATPSDRELALVTQIEAKISVGPLEEYLRLITSVAATPFAGFFAAYNILLHKYFGQSTFVIGTAVTQRNLPMLTNVIGFFANMLPIKTAIDESQTFLEYLKEFKSSLIACLAHDEATYEDLIGLGKSSSGCGYFKHLFAPGGMSMETVSRLDSKHITTKSAVPLPNGEEQCEFLLTIHPSNGHAILRFDNHLFTEEAARQFLEAYISLVETLGKNPESKI
;
A
#
# COMPACT_ATOMS: atom_id res chain seq x y z
N MET A 1 10.05 -24.83 -7.81
CA MET A 1 9.19 -23.85 -8.50
C MET A 1 7.85 -23.91 -7.81
N SER A 2 7.60 -22.97 -6.91
CA SER A 2 6.29 -22.86 -6.27
C SER A 2 5.25 -22.45 -7.32
N HIS A 3 4.02 -22.89 -7.16
CA HIS A 3 2.89 -22.68 -8.06
C HIS A 3 2.36 -21.22 -8.12
N TYR A 4 3.16 -20.27 -7.68
CA TYR A 4 2.92 -18.87 -7.98
C TYR A 4 3.53 -18.60 -9.35
N GLY A 5 2.66 -18.58 -10.36
CA GLY A 5 3.06 -18.36 -11.73
C GLY A 5 3.76 -17.01 -11.95
N ALA A 6 4.35 -16.83 -13.11
CA ALA A 6 5.08 -15.63 -13.54
C ALA A 6 4.30 -14.29 -13.37
N THR A 7 3.01 -14.35 -13.11
CA THR A 7 2.11 -13.22 -12.88
C THR A 7 2.31 -12.50 -11.54
N GLN A 8 2.86 -13.15 -10.50
CA GLN A 8 3.02 -12.52 -9.18
C GLN A 8 4.18 -11.49 -9.13
N TRP A 9 5.09 -11.55 -10.09
CA TRP A 9 6.21 -10.61 -10.20
C TRP A 9 5.95 -9.44 -11.14
N ASP A 10 4.76 -9.38 -11.75
CA ASP A 10 4.40 -8.39 -12.77
C ASP A 10 3.44 -7.33 -12.23
N THR A 11 3.49 -7.08 -10.92
CA THR A 11 2.66 -6.08 -10.27
C THR A 11 3.29 -4.71 -10.35
N HIS A 12 2.51 -3.73 -10.71
CA HIS A 12 2.89 -2.32 -10.68
C HIS A 12 1.91 -1.52 -9.85
N GLU A 13 2.35 -0.35 -9.41
CA GLU A 13 1.56 0.63 -8.70
C GLU A 13 1.49 1.90 -9.51
N GLY A 14 0.30 2.45 -9.65
CA GLY A 14 0.07 3.73 -10.31
C GLY A 14 -0.49 4.76 -9.34
N TYR A 15 -0.05 6.01 -9.47
CA TYR A 15 -0.53 7.11 -8.65
C TYR A 15 -0.78 8.35 -9.52
N PHE A 16 -1.93 8.97 -9.26
CA PHE A 16 -2.30 10.24 -9.85
C PHE A 16 -2.32 11.31 -8.76
N ILE A 17 -1.42 12.29 -8.87
CA ILE A 17 -1.25 13.35 -7.88
C ILE A 17 -1.51 14.68 -8.52
N THR A 18 -2.38 15.49 -7.91
CA THR A 18 -2.61 16.86 -8.35
C THR A 18 -1.99 17.86 -7.37
N VAL A 19 -1.36 18.87 -7.92
CA VAL A 19 -0.77 19.97 -7.16
C VAL A 19 -1.19 21.30 -7.74
N SER A 20 -1.26 22.33 -6.89
CA SER A 20 -1.31 23.72 -7.33
C SER A 20 0.05 24.37 -7.16
N SER A 21 0.44 25.21 -8.11
CA SER A 21 1.67 26.00 -8.04
C SER A 21 1.34 27.48 -8.21
N GLU A 22 1.98 28.37 -7.44
CA GLU A 22 1.77 29.82 -7.59
C GLU A 22 2.21 30.34 -8.97
N THR A 23 3.24 29.72 -9.53
CA THR A 23 3.77 29.99 -10.88
C THR A 23 3.69 28.70 -11.72
N PRO A 24 3.63 28.81 -13.06
CA PRO A 24 3.76 27.64 -13.93
C PRO A 24 5.02 26.84 -13.57
N LEU A 25 4.90 25.51 -13.55
CA LEU A 25 6.06 24.66 -13.31
C LEU A 25 6.97 24.68 -14.55
N ASP A 26 8.26 24.74 -14.29
CA ASP A 26 9.27 24.55 -15.33
C ASP A 26 9.42 23.04 -15.59
N VAL A 27 8.98 22.60 -16.77
CA VAL A 27 8.92 21.18 -17.17
C VAL A 27 10.32 20.58 -17.25
N ASP A 28 11.27 21.31 -17.81
CA ASP A 28 12.66 20.84 -17.97
C ASP A 28 13.28 20.64 -16.57
N ARG A 29 13.15 21.64 -15.71
CA ARG A 29 13.65 21.57 -14.34
C ARG A 29 12.97 20.48 -13.52
N MET A 30 11.68 20.22 -13.73
CA MET A 30 10.98 19.13 -13.05
C MET A 30 11.46 17.76 -13.57
N THR A 31 11.69 17.64 -14.86
CA THR A 31 12.26 16.43 -15.46
C THR A 31 13.67 16.15 -14.92
N GLU A 32 14.52 17.19 -14.79
CA GLU A 32 15.83 17.07 -14.15
C GLU A 32 15.73 16.65 -12.69
N ALA A 33 14.77 17.22 -11.93
CA ALA A 33 14.55 16.85 -10.54
C ALA A 33 14.13 15.38 -10.37
N ILE A 34 13.23 14.88 -11.23
CA ILE A 34 12.83 13.47 -11.23
C ILE A 34 14.04 12.58 -11.59
N ALA A 35 14.78 12.95 -12.61
CA ALA A 35 15.97 12.19 -13.04
C ALA A 35 17.03 12.14 -11.93
N GLU A 36 17.22 13.22 -11.16
CA GLU A 36 18.14 13.23 -10.01
C GLU A 36 17.71 12.26 -8.94
N VAL A 37 16.40 12.19 -8.58
CA VAL A 37 15.90 11.22 -7.60
C VAL A 37 16.09 9.80 -8.10
N VAL A 38 15.84 9.53 -9.37
CA VAL A 38 16.08 8.21 -9.98
C VAL A 38 17.57 7.86 -9.93
N GLN A 39 18.43 8.82 -10.24
CA GLN A 39 19.89 8.62 -10.19
C GLN A 39 20.40 8.42 -8.77
N ARG A 40 19.82 9.10 -7.81
CA ARG A 40 20.18 9.05 -6.41
C ARG A 40 19.91 7.70 -5.75
N HIS A 41 18.78 7.04 -6.07
CA HIS A 41 18.34 5.81 -5.43
C HIS A 41 18.63 4.57 -6.27
N GLY A 42 19.51 3.70 -5.77
CA GLY A 42 19.91 2.48 -6.49
C GLY A 42 18.74 1.56 -6.86
N ALA A 43 17.70 1.45 -6.01
CA ALA A 43 16.53 0.64 -6.30
C ALA A 43 15.83 1.04 -7.61
N LEU A 44 15.76 2.35 -7.92
CA LEU A 44 15.15 2.88 -9.14
C LEU A 44 15.97 2.62 -10.41
N ARG A 45 17.20 2.14 -10.23
CA ARG A 45 18.14 1.78 -11.29
C ARG A 45 18.51 0.29 -11.26
N THR A 46 17.68 -0.53 -10.61
CA THR A 46 17.90 -1.97 -10.46
C THR A 46 17.08 -2.75 -11.49
N ALA A 47 17.75 -3.61 -12.24
CA ALA A 47 17.12 -4.62 -13.08
C ALA A 47 17.25 -5.99 -12.43
N PHE A 48 16.37 -6.90 -12.82
CA PHE A 48 16.26 -8.25 -12.25
C PHE A 48 16.38 -9.29 -13.35
N THR A 49 17.27 -10.26 -13.18
CA THR A 49 17.46 -11.34 -14.15
C THR A 49 17.39 -12.69 -13.45
N TRP A 50 16.72 -13.65 -14.09
CA TRP A 50 16.66 -14.99 -13.54
C TRP A 50 17.96 -15.75 -13.79
N ASN A 51 18.70 -16.04 -12.72
CA ASN A 51 19.88 -16.91 -12.81
C ASN A 51 19.43 -18.38 -12.75
N LYS A 52 19.54 -19.05 -13.91
CA LYS A 52 19.10 -20.45 -14.05
C LYS A 52 19.97 -21.43 -13.28
N GLU A 53 21.26 -21.13 -13.09
CA GLU A 53 22.20 -21.98 -12.38
C GLU A 53 21.94 -21.97 -10.87
N LEU A 54 21.65 -20.79 -10.34
CA LEU A 54 21.37 -20.59 -8.91
C LEU A 54 19.88 -20.73 -8.56
N GLY A 55 19.01 -20.82 -9.59
CA GLY A 55 17.56 -20.95 -9.38
C GLY A 55 16.94 -19.74 -8.66
N LYS A 56 17.49 -18.54 -8.81
CA LYS A 56 17.07 -17.33 -8.12
C LYS A 56 17.09 -16.09 -9.01
N LEU A 57 16.38 -15.07 -8.56
CA LEU A 57 16.39 -13.75 -9.17
C LEU A 57 17.62 -12.96 -8.68
N GLU A 58 18.37 -12.41 -9.59
CA GLU A 58 19.55 -11.56 -9.31
C GLU A 58 19.21 -10.10 -9.58
N GLN A 59 19.69 -9.23 -8.71
CA GLN A 59 19.55 -7.78 -8.79
C GLN A 59 20.83 -7.19 -9.35
N THR A 60 20.70 -6.35 -10.38
CA THR A 60 21.82 -5.58 -10.93
C THR A 60 21.51 -4.09 -10.83
N VAL A 61 22.28 -3.40 -10.00
CA VAL A 61 22.18 -1.94 -9.86
C VAL A 61 23.07 -1.29 -10.92
N TYR A 62 22.46 -0.56 -11.85
CA TYR A 62 23.22 0.17 -12.87
C TYR A 62 23.77 1.49 -12.32
N PRO A 63 24.98 1.90 -12.71
CA PRO A 63 25.59 3.14 -12.20
C PRO A 63 24.80 4.37 -12.61
N ASP A 64 24.22 4.37 -13.79
CA ASP A 64 23.38 5.43 -14.35
C ASP A 64 22.33 4.85 -15.30
N ILE A 65 21.25 5.58 -15.48
CA ILE A 65 20.24 5.30 -16.51
C ILE A 65 19.79 6.61 -17.15
N ASN A 66 19.48 6.55 -18.44
CA ASN A 66 18.87 7.67 -19.11
C ASN A 66 17.36 7.67 -18.78
N PHE A 67 16.96 8.48 -17.81
CA PHE A 67 15.56 8.63 -17.40
C PHE A 67 15.00 9.94 -17.97
N ASN A 68 13.82 9.88 -18.55
CA ASN A 68 13.09 11.06 -19.03
C ASN A 68 11.61 10.95 -18.67
N ALA A 69 11.07 12.02 -18.08
CA ALA A 69 9.64 12.13 -17.79
C ALA A 69 8.91 12.63 -19.05
N SER A 70 7.69 12.11 -19.26
CA SER A 70 6.82 12.59 -20.33
C SER A 70 6.06 13.84 -19.88
N PHE A 71 5.73 14.72 -20.83
CA PHE A 71 4.92 15.91 -20.58
C PHE A 71 3.77 16.02 -21.58
N VAL A 72 2.60 16.40 -21.07
CA VAL A 72 1.38 16.66 -21.86
C VAL A 72 0.76 17.97 -21.42
N ASP A 73 0.63 18.90 -22.35
CA ASP A 73 -0.09 20.16 -22.12
C ASP A 73 -1.59 19.98 -22.41
N LEU A 74 -2.41 20.09 -21.37
CA LEU A 74 -3.87 20.05 -21.43
C LEU A 74 -4.48 21.39 -20.98
N SER A 75 -3.68 22.44 -20.77
CA SER A 75 -4.13 23.70 -20.20
C SER A 75 -5.22 24.41 -21.00
N GLY A 76 -5.30 24.12 -22.30
CA GLY A 76 -6.35 24.66 -23.20
C GLY A 76 -7.54 23.73 -23.43
N GLU A 77 -7.57 22.54 -22.81
CA GLU A 77 -8.60 21.55 -23.06
C GLU A 77 -9.77 21.72 -22.06
N PRO A 78 -11.02 21.53 -22.52
CA PRO A 78 -12.14 21.39 -21.60
C PRO A 78 -11.96 20.14 -20.76
N ASP A 79 -12.33 20.20 -19.47
CA ASP A 79 -12.23 19.10 -18.52
C ASP A 79 -10.82 18.48 -18.42
N SER A 80 -9.78 19.32 -18.52
CA SER A 80 -8.36 18.93 -18.53
C SER A 80 -7.97 17.97 -17.41
N ALA A 81 -8.49 18.16 -16.19
CA ALA A 81 -8.22 17.27 -15.06
C ALA A 81 -8.80 15.86 -15.25
N ALA A 82 -10.04 15.75 -15.75
CA ALA A 82 -10.66 14.47 -16.07
C ALA A 82 -9.90 13.76 -17.20
N LYS A 83 -9.51 14.51 -18.24
CA LYS A 83 -8.73 13.98 -19.36
C LYS A 83 -7.34 13.48 -18.91
N ALA A 84 -6.64 14.23 -18.04
CA ALA A 84 -5.38 13.79 -17.46
C ALA A 84 -5.54 12.49 -16.65
N TYR A 85 -6.64 12.37 -15.89
CA TYR A 85 -6.94 11.16 -15.13
C TYR A 85 -7.24 9.97 -16.05
N GLU A 86 -8.07 10.14 -17.09
CA GLU A 86 -8.35 9.09 -18.09
C GLU A 86 -7.08 8.61 -18.80
N MET A 87 -6.22 9.56 -19.22
CA MET A 87 -4.93 9.21 -19.82
C MET A 87 -4.04 8.45 -18.84
N SER A 88 -4.06 8.81 -17.56
CA SER A 88 -3.31 8.12 -16.51
C SER A 88 -3.81 6.71 -16.29
N LEU A 89 -5.14 6.48 -16.33
CA LEU A 89 -5.72 5.13 -16.28
C LEU A 89 -5.26 4.28 -17.48
N ALA A 90 -5.29 4.84 -18.69
CA ALA A 90 -4.84 4.15 -19.88
C ALA A 90 -3.34 3.80 -19.84
N LEU A 91 -2.50 4.70 -19.35
CA LEU A 91 -1.06 4.44 -19.16
C LEU A 91 -0.82 3.37 -18.09
N ASN A 92 -1.66 3.34 -17.04
CA ASN A 92 -1.52 2.39 -15.95
C ASN A 92 -2.00 0.98 -16.32
N SER A 93 -2.90 0.83 -17.28
CA SER A 93 -3.41 -0.49 -17.69
C SER A 93 -2.37 -1.38 -18.38
N GLU A 94 -1.38 -0.78 -19.06
CA GLU A 94 -0.33 -1.53 -19.79
C GLU A 94 1.03 -0.84 -19.66
N PRO A 95 1.69 -0.85 -18.48
CA PRO A 95 2.96 -0.15 -18.28
C PRO A 95 4.14 -0.77 -19.03
N ASN A 96 3.99 -1.99 -19.56
CA ASN A 96 4.99 -2.72 -20.36
C ASN A 96 6.37 -2.87 -19.67
N PHE A 97 6.39 -2.96 -18.34
CA PHE A 97 7.63 -3.21 -17.63
C PHE A 97 8.18 -4.61 -17.93
N LYS A 98 9.50 -4.68 -18.05
CA LYS A 98 10.26 -5.93 -18.13
C LYS A 98 11.34 -5.89 -17.10
N LEU A 99 11.35 -6.86 -16.19
CA LEU A 99 12.28 -6.86 -15.06
C LEU A 99 13.75 -6.77 -15.43
N ASP A 100 14.11 -7.28 -16.62
CA ASP A 100 15.48 -7.26 -17.17
C ASP A 100 15.83 -5.96 -17.91
N ARG A 101 14.93 -4.97 -17.97
CA ARG A 101 15.10 -3.71 -18.70
C ARG A 101 14.68 -2.51 -17.87
N LEU A 102 15.51 -1.48 -17.87
CA LEU A 102 15.23 -0.21 -17.20
C LEU A 102 14.66 0.83 -18.18
N PRO A 103 13.88 1.79 -17.68
CA PRO A 103 13.47 1.97 -16.28
C PRO A 103 12.28 1.09 -15.88
N LEU A 104 12.15 0.79 -14.59
CA LEU A 104 10.96 0.16 -13.97
C LEU A 104 10.04 1.20 -13.32
N ILE A 105 10.14 2.42 -13.75
CA ILE A 105 9.32 3.57 -13.35
C ILE A 105 9.04 4.44 -14.57
N ASN A 106 7.79 4.87 -14.72
CA ASN A 106 7.36 5.82 -15.73
C ASN A 106 6.70 7.03 -15.05
N THR A 107 6.98 8.22 -15.55
CA THR A 107 6.40 9.46 -15.02
C THR A 107 5.85 10.29 -16.17
N THR A 108 4.61 10.76 -16.03
CA THR A 108 3.99 11.71 -16.95
C THR A 108 3.50 12.93 -16.18
N MET A 109 3.88 14.10 -16.61
CA MET A 109 3.42 15.38 -16.10
C MET A 109 2.34 15.95 -17.01
N PHE A 110 1.30 16.52 -16.41
CA PHE A 110 0.22 17.19 -17.12
C PHE A 110 0.09 18.63 -16.62
N ASP A 111 0.13 19.61 -17.54
CA ASP A 111 -0.40 20.94 -17.24
C ASP A 111 -1.92 20.89 -17.47
N ILE A 112 -2.70 21.02 -16.40
CA ILE A 112 -4.17 20.97 -16.48
C ILE A 112 -4.81 22.35 -16.39
N GLY A 113 -4.00 23.42 -16.51
CA GLY A 113 -4.45 24.81 -16.49
C GLY A 113 -4.70 25.35 -15.07
N ASP A 114 -5.06 26.62 -14.97
CA ASP A 114 -5.40 27.31 -13.71
C ASP A 114 -4.36 27.13 -12.59
N LYS A 115 -3.08 27.05 -12.93
CA LYS A 115 -1.97 26.77 -12.00
C LYS A 115 -2.05 25.38 -11.34
N LEU A 116 -2.79 24.47 -11.94
CA LEU A 116 -2.90 23.09 -11.51
C LEU A 116 -2.07 22.18 -12.41
N TRP A 117 -1.42 21.22 -11.79
CA TRP A 117 -0.60 20.22 -12.44
C TRP A 117 -0.98 18.83 -11.93
N ALA A 118 -0.88 17.84 -12.79
CA ALA A 118 -1.02 16.46 -12.38
C ALA A 118 0.25 15.68 -12.72
N PHE A 119 0.56 14.72 -11.86
CA PHE A 119 1.66 13.77 -12.03
C PHE A 119 1.08 12.37 -12.03
N ASN A 120 1.32 11.63 -13.09
CA ASN A 120 1.09 10.19 -13.13
C ASN A 120 2.43 9.48 -12.95
N ILE A 121 2.53 8.65 -11.92
CA ILE A 121 3.70 7.83 -11.67
C ILE A 121 3.26 6.38 -11.65
N ILE A 122 3.86 5.57 -12.52
CA ILE A 122 3.66 4.14 -12.60
C ILE A 122 5.01 3.49 -12.32
N VAL A 123 5.03 2.56 -11.39
CA VAL A 123 6.27 1.93 -10.94
C VAL A 123 6.06 0.45 -10.68
N HIS A 124 7.03 -0.37 -11.07
CA HIS A 124 7.01 -1.78 -10.77
C HIS A 124 7.19 -2.00 -9.26
N HIS A 125 6.28 -2.73 -8.63
CA HIS A 125 6.25 -2.87 -7.17
C HIS A 125 7.50 -3.54 -6.57
N ILE A 126 8.25 -4.29 -7.37
CA ILE A 126 9.50 -4.94 -6.93
C ILE A 126 10.61 -3.97 -6.49
N ILE A 127 10.58 -2.72 -6.95
CA ILE A 127 11.59 -1.71 -6.64
C ILE A 127 11.14 -0.66 -5.62
N ILE A 128 9.87 -0.66 -5.24
CA ILE A 128 9.30 0.40 -4.41
C ILE A 128 8.12 -0.13 -3.59
N ASP A 129 7.98 0.39 -2.39
CA ASP A 129 6.76 0.28 -1.58
C ASP A 129 6.12 1.66 -1.40
N GLU A 130 4.95 1.70 -0.78
CA GLU A 130 4.18 2.92 -0.60
C GLU A 130 4.92 3.99 0.24
N ALA A 131 5.68 3.59 1.26
CA ALA A 131 6.51 4.52 2.03
C ALA A 131 7.61 5.15 1.17
N SER A 132 8.19 4.36 0.27
CA SER A 132 9.20 4.83 -0.69
C SER A 132 8.64 5.82 -1.70
N LEU A 133 7.38 5.67 -2.11
CA LEU A 133 6.72 6.67 -2.96
C LEU A 133 6.65 8.03 -2.27
N GLY A 134 6.33 8.07 -0.98
CA GLY A 134 6.38 9.31 -0.20
C GLY A 134 7.77 9.95 -0.20
N ILE A 135 8.84 9.15 -0.08
CA ILE A 135 10.22 9.63 -0.17
C ILE A 135 10.49 10.19 -1.57
N PHE A 136 10.12 9.45 -2.62
CA PHE A 136 10.30 9.84 -4.01
C PHE A 136 9.69 11.21 -4.30
N PHE A 137 8.43 11.41 -3.93
CA PHE A 137 7.74 12.69 -4.14
C PHE A 137 8.36 13.82 -3.33
N TYR A 138 8.69 13.56 -2.07
CA TYR A 138 9.33 14.55 -1.22
C TYR A 138 10.66 15.02 -1.82
N GLU A 139 11.52 14.10 -2.23
CA GLU A 139 12.81 14.44 -2.82
C GLU A 139 12.65 15.14 -4.17
N MET A 140 11.73 14.67 -5.02
CA MET A 140 11.43 15.29 -6.32
C MET A 140 11.08 16.78 -6.19
N PHE A 141 10.10 17.10 -5.33
CA PHE A 141 9.70 18.50 -5.17
C PHE A 141 10.78 19.34 -4.46
N LYS A 142 11.51 18.76 -3.53
CA LYS A 142 12.59 19.48 -2.86
C LYS A 142 13.73 19.79 -3.84
N VAL A 143 14.15 18.83 -4.67
CA VAL A 143 15.15 19.07 -5.72
C VAL A 143 14.64 20.13 -6.71
N TYR A 144 13.37 20.05 -7.12
CA TYR A 144 12.76 21.06 -7.98
C TYR A 144 12.83 22.46 -7.37
N LEU A 145 12.54 22.63 -6.09
CA LEU A 145 12.49 23.93 -5.42
C LEU A 145 13.86 24.48 -5.05
N GLU A 146 14.74 23.63 -4.51
CA GLU A 146 16.03 24.05 -3.97
C GLU A 146 17.20 23.89 -4.97
N GLY A 147 17.00 23.07 -6.02
CA GLY A 147 18.00 22.76 -7.05
C GLY A 147 18.74 21.46 -6.81
N PRO A 148 19.55 21.04 -7.79
CA PRO A 148 20.37 19.82 -7.71
C PRO A 148 21.29 19.80 -6.50
N GLY A 149 21.49 18.61 -5.91
CA GLY A 149 22.35 18.45 -4.74
C GLY A 149 21.70 18.87 -3.41
N SER A 150 20.37 19.05 -3.38
CA SER A 150 19.61 19.43 -2.16
C SER A 150 19.68 18.39 -1.04
N PHE A 151 20.18 17.20 -1.32
CA PHE A 151 20.36 16.13 -0.34
C PHE A 151 21.81 15.63 -0.31
N PRO A 152 22.32 15.19 0.86
CA PRO A 152 23.58 14.47 0.94
C PRO A 152 23.45 13.12 0.23
N ASP A 153 24.56 12.50 -0.17
CA ASP A 153 24.58 11.18 -0.77
C ASP A 153 23.83 10.14 0.08
N VAL A 154 23.20 9.18 -0.59
CA VAL A 154 22.52 8.07 0.09
C VAL A 154 23.57 7.13 0.68
N ALA A 155 23.61 7.06 2.01
CA ALA A 155 24.60 6.25 2.71
C ALA A 155 24.33 4.74 2.64
N ILE A 156 23.07 4.33 2.50
CA ILE A 156 22.62 2.94 2.44
C ILE A 156 21.55 2.83 1.36
N HIS A 157 21.75 1.89 0.44
CA HIS A 157 20.77 1.55 -0.59
C HIS A 157 19.98 0.29 -0.25
N TYR A 158 18.87 0.06 -0.94
CA TYR A 158 18.09 -1.16 -0.79
C TYR A 158 18.92 -2.43 -1.10
N SER A 159 19.85 -2.35 -2.05
CA SER A 159 20.78 -3.43 -2.34
C SER A 159 21.63 -3.85 -1.14
N ASP A 160 22.04 -2.89 -0.28
CA ASP A 160 22.81 -3.18 0.93
C ASP A 160 21.94 -3.95 1.96
N PHE A 161 20.66 -3.56 2.08
CA PHE A 161 19.70 -4.29 2.91
C PHE A 161 19.45 -5.71 2.38
N SER A 162 19.24 -5.86 1.08
CA SER A 162 19.03 -7.17 0.45
C SER A 162 20.27 -8.08 0.61
N ASP A 163 21.46 -7.52 0.44
CA ASP A 163 22.73 -8.23 0.61
C ASP A 163 22.95 -8.61 2.10
N TRP A 164 22.60 -7.73 3.03
CA TRP A 164 22.61 -8.03 4.46
C TRP A 164 21.63 -9.15 4.81
N GLN A 165 20.40 -9.12 4.31
CA GLN A 165 19.44 -10.21 4.52
C GLN A 165 19.99 -11.55 4.02
N TRP A 166 20.56 -11.55 2.82
CA TRP A 166 21.16 -12.74 2.23
C TRP A 166 22.34 -13.27 3.06
N LYS A 167 23.32 -12.42 3.37
CA LYS A 167 24.53 -12.80 4.14
C LYS A 167 24.24 -13.25 5.55
N THR A 168 23.16 -12.76 6.14
CA THR A 168 22.79 -13.14 7.53
C THR A 168 21.76 -14.27 7.58
N SER A 169 21.28 -14.77 6.45
CA SER A 169 20.19 -15.76 6.39
C SER A 169 20.48 -17.03 7.20
N GLU A 170 21.71 -17.56 7.11
CA GLU A 170 22.10 -18.75 7.87
C GLU A 170 22.15 -18.47 9.38
N ARG A 171 22.68 -17.30 9.80
CA ARG A 171 22.75 -16.92 11.22
C ARG A 171 21.36 -16.65 11.81
N ARG A 172 20.41 -16.29 10.98
CA ARG A 172 19.02 -16.01 11.36
C ARG A 172 18.10 -17.23 11.21
N ALA A 173 18.65 -18.39 10.82
CA ALA A 173 17.85 -19.60 10.60
C ALA A 173 17.07 -20.03 11.85
N GLU A 174 17.71 -20.01 13.03
CA GLU A 174 17.04 -20.34 14.29
C GLU A 174 15.92 -19.34 14.64
N LEU A 175 16.18 -18.04 14.45
CA LEU A 175 15.16 -17.02 14.67
C LEU A 175 13.99 -17.17 13.70
N ARG A 176 14.29 -17.42 12.43
CA ARG A 176 13.26 -17.69 11.41
C ARG A 176 12.42 -18.92 11.77
N GLU A 177 13.04 -19.99 12.28
CA GLU A 177 12.31 -21.18 12.73
C GLU A 177 11.36 -20.87 13.91
N GLN A 178 11.82 -20.06 14.89
CA GLN A 178 10.96 -19.58 15.97
C GLN A 178 9.77 -18.75 15.45
N HIS A 179 10.00 -17.87 14.47
CA HIS A 179 8.91 -17.11 13.84
C HIS A 179 7.94 -18.03 13.11
N LEU A 180 8.44 -19.02 12.36
CA LEU A 180 7.58 -19.99 11.67
C LEU A 180 6.78 -20.86 12.64
N GLN A 181 7.38 -21.26 13.78
CA GLN A 181 6.66 -21.97 14.82
C GLN A 181 5.50 -21.12 15.38
N PHE A 182 5.75 -19.86 15.74
CA PHE A 182 4.71 -18.93 16.17
C PHE A 182 3.55 -18.85 15.18
N TRP A 183 3.87 -18.66 13.89
CA TRP A 183 2.85 -18.59 12.86
C TRP A 183 2.12 -19.91 12.65
N SER A 184 2.83 -21.04 12.75
CA SER A 184 2.22 -22.36 12.68
C SER A 184 1.17 -22.57 13.78
N GLU A 185 1.46 -22.11 15.02
CA GLU A 185 0.54 -22.20 16.15
C GLU A 185 -0.60 -21.18 16.05
N SER A 186 -0.26 -19.93 15.68
CA SER A 186 -1.24 -18.84 15.56
C SER A 186 -2.29 -19.08 14.48
N LEU A 187 -1.89 -19.70 13.36
CA LEU A 187 -2.76 -19.97 12.21
C LEU A 187 -3.43 -21.35 12.25
N ASP A 188 -3.24 -22.08 13.34
CA ASP A 188 -3.93 -23.37 13.50
C ASP A 188 -5.43 -23.16 13.60
N ASP A 189 -6.22 -24.07 13.00
CA ASP A 189 -7.69 -24.01 12.94
C ASP A 189 -8.27 -22.72 12.32
N THR A 190 -7.50 -21.99 11.52
CA THR A 190 -8.02 -20.82 10.81
C THR A 190 -8.73 -21.24 9.52
N GLN A 191 -9.80 -20.52 9.21
CA GLN A 191 -10.51 -20.63 7.94
C GLN A 191 -10.35 -19.32 7.16
N PRO A 192 -10.23 -19.37 5.83
CA PRO A 192 -10.35 -18.17 5.02
C PRO A 192 -11.69 -17.48 5.28
N LEU A 193 -11.71 -16.15 5.18
CA LEU A 193 -12.97 -15.42 5.17
C LEU A 193 -13.67 -15.69 3.84
N HIS A 194 -14.92 -16.11 3.92
CA HIS A 194 -15.77 -16.35 2.75
C HIS A 194 -16.73 -15.17 2.57
N LEU A 195 -16.50 -14.36 1.54
CA LEU A 195 -17.37 -13.27 1.18
C LEU A 195 -18.46 -13.78 0.22
N THR A 196 -19.73 -13.59 0.60
CA THR A 196 -20.91 -13.99 -0.21
C THR A 196 -21.79 -12.75 -0.46
N LEU A 197 -21.25 -11.72 -1.11
CA LEU A 197 -22.00 -10.48 -1.35
C LEU A 197 -22.52 -10.29 -2.79
N ALA A 198 -22.22 -11.18 -3.73
CA ALA A 198 -22.58 -10.92 -5.11
C ALA A 198 -23.14 -12.11 -5.86
N THR A 199 -24.08 -11.82 -6.74
CA THR A 199 -24.31 -12.62 -7.94
C THR A 199 -23.18 -12.33 -8.91
N PRO A 200 -22.39 -13.34 -9.35
CA PRO A 200 -21.34 -13.14 -10.34
C PRO A 200 -21.91 -12.41 -11.56
N SER A 201 -21.28 -11.34 -12.00
CA SER A 201 -21.66 -10.67 -13.24
C SER A 201 -20.90 -11.31 -14.40
N ASP A 202 -21.58 -11.55 -15.53
CA ASP A 202 -20.99 -12.05 -16.79
C ASP A 202 -20.08 -11.02 -17.49
N ARG A 203 -19.35 -10.19 -16.75
CA ARG A 203 -18.45 -9.20 -17.33
C ARG A 203 -17.12 -9.84 -17.70
N GLU A 204 -16.65 -9.61 -18.92
CA GLU A 204 -15.45 -10.23 -19.50
C GLU A 204 -14.11 -9.78 -18.91
N LEU A 205 -14.08 -8.74 -18.06
CA LEU A 205 -12.85 -8.21 -17.45
C LEU A 205 -13.06 -7.91 -15.96
N ALA A 206 -12.25 -8.55 -15.11
CA ALA A 206 -12.10 -8.13 -13.71
C ALA A 206 -11.46 -6.75 -13.71
N LEU A 207 -12.23 -5.72 -13.39
CA LEU A 207 -11.71 -4.39 -13.15
C LEU A 207 -11.74 -4.16 -11.65
N VAL A 208 -10.58 -3.93 -11.08
CA VAL A 208 -10.51 -3.43 -9.72
C VAL A 208 -11.14 -2.04 -9.69
N THR A 209 -12.15 -1.91 -8.86
CA THR A 209 -12.88 -0.67 -8.66
C THR A 209 -12.56 -0.14 -7.26
N GLN A 210 -12.50 1.17 -7.12
CA GLN A 210 -12.35 1.79 -5.81
C GLN A 210 -13.47 2.78 -5.53
N ILE A 211 -13.86 2.85 -4.27
CA ILE A 211 -14.77 3.85 -3.73
C ILE A 211 -14.19 4.47 -2.47
N GLU A 212 -14.62 5.65 -2.15
CA GLU A 212 -14.07 6.44 -1.06
C GLU A 212 -15.18 6.97 -0.16
N ALA A 213 -14.87 7.06 1.13
CA ALA A 213 -15.71 7.70 2.13
C ALA A 213 -14.84 8.39 3.19
N LYS A 214 -15.46 9.23 4.01
CA LYS A 214 -14.72 9.95 5.05
C LYS A 214 -15.50 9.95 6.36
N ILE A 215 -14.81 9.65 7.45
CA ILE A 215 -15.35 9.80 8.81
C ILE A 215 -15.41 11.29 9.13
N SER A 216 -16.51 11.76 9.69
CA SER A 216 -16.69 13.14 10.13
C SER A 216 -15.70 13.51 11.24
N VAL A 217 -15.24 14.76 11.29
CA VAL A 217 -14.15 15.20 12.17
C VAL A 217 -14.45 14.91 13.66
N GLY A 218 -15.63 15.30 14.15
CA GLY A 218 -16.02 15.09 15.56
C GLY A 218 -16.02 13.62 15.97
N PRO A 219 -16.75 12.73 15.24
CA PRO A 219 -16.73 11.29 15.49
C PRO A 219 -15.33 10.66 15.37
N LEU A 220 -14.50 11.11 14.41
CA LEU A 220 -13.11 10.66 14.30
C LEU A 220 -12.32 10.96 15.57
N GLU A 221 -12.41 12.19 16.07
CA GLU A 221 -11.71 12.59 17.29
C GLU A 221 -12.20 11.80 18.52
N GLU A 222 -13.51 11.53 18.61
CA GLU A 222 -14.08 10.69 19.66
C GLU A 222 -13.53 9.28 19.60
N TYR A 223 -13.50 8.69 18.41
CA TYR A 223 -12.98 7.35 18.21
C TYR A 223 -11.47 7.26 18.51
N LEU A 224 -10.68 8.22 18.07
CA LEU A 224 -9.23 8.27 18.34
C LEU A 224 -8.96 8.45 19.85
N ARG A 225 -9.73 9.25 20.57
CA ARG A 225 -9.63 9.36 22.03
C ARG A 225 -9.94 8.03 22.73
N LEU A 226 -10.96 7.31 22.26
CA LEU A 226 -11.30 5.98 22.76
C LEU A 226 -10.13 4.99 22.58
N ILE A 227 -9.59 4.89 21.37
CA ILE A 227 -8.45 4.02 21.08
C ILE A 227 -7.27 4.34 21.99
N THR A 228 -6.94 5.63 22.14
CA THR A 228 -5.84 6.10 22.98
C THR A 228 -6.03 5.75 24.44
N SER A 229 -7.28 5.73 24.94
CA SER A 229 -7.61 5.41 26.34
C SER A 229 -7.18 3.99 26.77
N VAL A 230 -7.07 3.07 25.81
CA VAL A 230 -6.57 1.70 26.04
C VAL A 230 -5.14 1.49 25.50
N ALA A 231 -4.42 2.58 25.23
CA ALA A 231 -3.06 2.56 24.68
C ALA A 231 -2.95 1.72 23.38
N ALA A 232 -3.99 1.72 22.56
CA ALA A 232 -3.97 1.11 21.23
C ALA A 232 -3.52 2.17 20.19
N THR A 233 -2.90 1.71 19.10
CA THR A 233 -2.60 2.56 17.95
C THR A 233 -3.86 2.80 17.13
N PRO A 234 -3.96 3.92 16.40
CA PRO A 234 -5.06 4.14 15.47
C PRO A 234 -5.23 2.97 14.49
N PHE A 235 -4.15 2.42 13.97
CA PHE A 235 -4.17 1.24 13.10
C PHE A 235 -4.88 0.06 13.77
N ALA A 236 -4.51 -0.31 15.00
CA ALA A 236 -5.13 -1.41 15.73
C ALA A 236 -6.63 -1.16 15.97
N GLY A 237 -7.02 0.07 16.28
CA GLY A 237 -8.41 0.44 16.50
C GLY A 237 -9.27 0.30 15.24
N PHE A 238 -8.81 0.89 14.13
CA PHE A 238 -9.53 0.79 12.85
C PHE A 238 -9.58 -0.63 12.31
N PHE A 239 -8.51 -1.40 12.49
CA PHE A 239 -8.50 -2.82 12.12
C PHE A 239 -9.46 -3.65 12.97
N ALA A 240 -9.54 -3.40 14.29
CA ALA A 240 -10.51 -4.05 15.15
C ALA A 240 -11.96 -3.76 14.74
N ALA A 241 -12.28 -2.50 14.39
CA ALA A 241 -13.60 -2.15 13.86
C ALA A 241 -13.91 -2.86 12.53
N TYR A 242 -12.90 -2.99 11.65
CA TYR A 242 -13.05 -3.74 10.40
C TYR A 242 -13.36 -5.22 10.64
N ASN A 243 -12.66 -5.85 11.57
CA ASN A 243 -12.92 -7.24 11.96
C ASN A 243 -14.36 -7.45 12.46
N ILE A 244 -14.85 -6.54 13.29
CA ILE A 244 -16.23 -6.58 13.77
C ILE A 244 -17.23 -6.43 12.62
N LEU A 245 -16.97 -5.51 11.69
CA LEU A 245 -17.84 -5.35 10.53
C LEU A 245 -17.88 -6.62 9.67
N LEU A 246 -16.73 -7.22 9.39
CA LEU A 246 -16.65 -8.47 8.64
C LEU A 246 -17.43 -9.60 9.33
N HIS A 247 -17.27 -9.74 10.66
CA HIS A 247 -18.04 -10.68 11.43
C HIS A 247 -19.56 -10.45 11.29
N LYS A 248 -20.02 -9.20 11.44
CA LYS A 248 -21.46 -8.86 11.33
C LYS A 248 -22.04 -9.07 9.94
N TYR A 249 -21.24 -8.83 8.90
CA TYR A 249 -21.68 -9.00 7.51
C TYR A 249 -21.70 -10.47 7.07
N PHE A 250 -20.70 -11.26 7.48
CA PHE A 250 -20.49 -12.61 6.94
C PHE A 250 -20.77 -13.72 7.95
N GLY A 251 -21.05 -13.38 9.22
CA GLY A 251 -21.41 -14.34 10.26
C GLY A 251 -20.28 -15.29 10.69
N GLN A 252 -19.03 -15.01 10.27
CA GLN A 252 -17.88 -15.82 10.60
C GLN A 252 -17.14 -15.21 11.79
N SER A 253 -16.98 -15.97 12.88
CA SER A 253 -16.37 -15.47 14.12
C SER A 253 -14.85 -15.66 14.16
N THR A 254 -14.31 -16.59 13.37
CA THR A 254 -12.85 -16.83 13.27
C THR A 254 -12.43 -16.83 11.81
N PHE A 255 -11.49 -15.96 11.46
CA PHE A 255 -11.00 -15.80 10.09
C PHE A 255 -9.62 -15.12 10.08
N VAL A 256 -9.01 -15.03 8.89
CA VAL A 256 -7.72 -14.38 8.68
C VAL A 256 -7.87 -13.21 7.72
N ILE A 257 -7.27 -12.08 8.09
CA ILE A 257 -7.14 -10.89 7.25
C ILE A 257 -5.67 -10.60 7.04
N GLY A 258 -5.28 -10.29 5.81
CA GLY A 258 -3.93 -9.86 5.49
C GLY A 258 -3.68 -8.40 5.86
N THR A 259 -2.47 -8.09 6.26
CA THR A 259 -2.03 -6.70 6.42
C THR A 259 -0.60 -6.53 5.95
N ALA A 260 -0.35 -5.39 5.30
CA ALA A 260 1.01 -5.01 4.92
C ALA A 260 1.73 -4.38 6.12
N VAL A 261 2.97 -4.78 6.33
CA VAL A 261 3.88 -4.22 7.34
C VAL A 261 5.19 -3.82 6.67
N THR A 262 5.87 -2.83 7.24
CA THR A 262 7.18 -2.42 6.72
C THR A 262 8.30 -3.03 7.54
N GLN A 263 9.32 -3.56 6.88
CA GLN A 263 10.54 -4.06 7.52
C GLN A 263 11.59 -2.95 7.73
N ARG A 264 11.20 -1.67 7.77
CA ARG A 264 12.09 -0.54 8.09
C ARG A 264 12.36 -0.42 9.60
N ASN A 265 12.72 -1.52 10.23
CA ASN A 265 12.91 -1.59 11.69
C ASN A 265 14.18 -0.88 12.19
N LEU A 266 15.03 -0.41 11.29
CA LEU A 266 16.25 0.33 11.61
C LEU A 266 16.13 1.79 11.17
N PRO A 267 16.52 2.77 12.03
CA PRO A 267 16.39 4.20 11.69
C PRO A 267 17.08 4.59 10.37
N MET A 268 18.16 3.91 10.01
CA MET A 268 18.89 4.17 8.77
C MET A 268 18.13 3.78 7.51
N LEU A 269 17.08 2.95 7.61
CA LEU A 269 16.25 2.53 6.49
C LEU A 269 15.07 3.47 6.24
N THR A 270 14.81 4.43 7.11
CA THR A 270 13.62 5.31 7.05
C THR A 270 13.52 6.07 5.72
N ASN A 271 14.65 6.51 5.16
CA ASN A 271 14.69 7.29 3.92
C ASN A 271 15.28 6.49 2.73
N VAL A 272 15.26 5.18 2.78
CA VAL A 272 15.72 4.31 1.69
C VAL A 272 14.55 3.98 0.77
N ILE A 273 14.69 4.24 -0.52
CA ILE A 273 13.72 3.75 -1.53
C ILE A 273 14.01 2.28 -1.81
N GLY A 274 12.96 1.44 -1.73
CA GLY A 274 13.01 0.01 -1.98
C GLY A 274 11.72 -0.70 -1.56
N PHE A 275 11.63 -2.00 -1.76
CA PHE A 275 10.49 -2.82 -1.37
C PHE A 275 10.73 -3.46 0.00
N PHE A 276 10.30 -2.79 1.07
CA PHE A 276 10.41 -3.27 2.45
C PHE A 276 9.09 -3.83 3.00
N ALA A 277 8.07 -3.91 2.16
CA ALA A 277 6.79 -4.44 2.59
C ALA A 277 6.86 -5.96 2.80
N ASN A 278 6.19 -6.45 3.84
CA ASN A 278 5.88 -7.85 4.05
C ASN A 278 4.39 -7.99 4.35
N MET A 279 3.82 -9.14 4.06
CA MET A 279 2.41 -9.42 4.28
C MET A 279 2.22 -10.39 5.43
N LEU A 280 1.43 -10.00 6.43
CA LEU A 280 1.16 -10.83 7.60
C LEU A 280 -0.31 -11.27 7.65
N PRO A 281 -0.59 -12.56 7.89
CA PRO A 281 -1.93 -13.09 8.10
C PRO A 281 -2.36 -12.88 9.56
N ILE A 282 -3.27 -11.97 9.82
CA ILE A 282 -3.75 -11.67 11.16
C ILE A 282 -5.02 -12.46 11.46
N LYS A 283 -4.94 -13.40 12.40
CA LYS A 283 -6.10 -14.16 12.87
C LYS A 283 -7.01 -13.27 13.69
N THR A 284 -8.28 -13.28 13.35
CA THR A 284 -9.38 -12.64 14.07
C THR A 284 -10.22 -13.70 14.74
N ALA A 285 -10.55 -13.47 16.00
CA ALA A 285 -11.55 -14.26 16.75
C ALA A 285 -12.47 -13.29 17.48
N ILE A 286 -13.78 -13.36 17.20
CA ILE A 286 -14.81 -12.48 17.76
C ILE A 286 -15.67 -13.28 18.75
N ASP A 287 -15.79 -12.75 19.96
CA ASP A 287 -16.76 -13.19 20.95
C ASP A 287 -17.81 -12.07 21.14
N GLU A 288 -19.04 -12.31 20.69
CA GLU A 288 -20.16 -11.34 20.78
C GLU A 288 -20.54 -10.97 22.22
N SER A 289 -20.08 -11.72 23.22
CA SER A 289 -20.31 -11.39 24.62
C SER A 289 -19.46 -10.25 25.15
N GLN A 290 -18.34 -9.96 24.45
CA GLN A 290 -17.40 -8.89 24.78
C GLN A 290 -17.92 -7.51 24.35
N THR A 291 -17.43 -6.49 25.05
CA THR A 291 -17.51 -5.09 24.58
C THR A 291 -16.42 -4.81 23.55
N PHE A 292 -16.60 -3.75 22.75
CA PHE A 292 -15.55 -3.32 21.81
C PHE A 292 -14.22 -3.07 22.51
N LEU A 293 -14.22 -2.46 23.69
CA LEU A 293 -12.97 -2.18 24.41
C LEU A 293 -12.26 -3.44 24.89
N GLU A 294 -12.98 -4.46 25.30
CA GLU A 294 -12.41 -5.75 25.67
C GLU A 294 -11.77 -6.42 24.46
N TYR A 295 -12.50 -6.50 23.36
CA TYR A 295 -12.00 -7.03 22.10
C TYR A 295 -10.76 -6.25 21.60
N LEU A 296 -10.80 -4.91 21.60
CA LEU A 296 -9.67 -4.10 21.16
C LEU A 296 -8.39 -4.35 21.96
N LYS A 297 -8.51 -4.55 23.29
CA LYS A 297 -7.35 -4.87 24.15
C LYS A 297 -6.73 -6.22 23.78
N GLU A 298 -7.56 -7.23 23.54
CA GLU A 298 -7.13 -8.57 23.14
C GLU A 298 -6.52 -8.55 21.73
N PHE A 299 -7.24 -7.95 20.78
CA PHE A 299 -6.77 -7.82 19.40
C PHE A 299 -5.43 -7.06 19.30
N LYS A 300 -5.30 -5.94 20.05
CA LYS A 300 -4.03 -5.20 20.12
C LYS A 300 -2.88 -6.09 20.58
N SER A 301 -3.09 -6.92 21.60
CA SER A 301 -2.06 -7.80 22.15
C SER A 301 -1.65 -8.86 21.14
N SER A 302 -2.62 -9.45 20.46
CA SER A 302 -2.40 -10.41 19.36
C SER A 302 -1.67 -9.76 18.19
N LEU A 303 -2.08 -8.56 17.78
CA LEU A 303 -1.45 -7.84 16.69
C LEU A 303 0.02 -7.50 16.99
N ILE A 304 0.32 -7.07 18.23
CA ILE A 304 1.71 -6.81 18.66
C ILE A 304 2.54 -8.09 18.60
N ALA A 305 1.98 -9.24 19.02
CA ALA A 305 2.67 -10.52 18.91
C ALA A 305 2.95 -10.90 17.45
N CYS A 306 1.98 -10.70 16.56
CA CYS A 306 2.17 -10.91 15.12
C CYS A 306 3.26 -10.01 14.54
N LEU A 307 3.26 -8.71 14.88
CA LEU A 307 4.26 -7.75 14.42
C LEU A 307 5.67 -8.05 14.94
N ALA A 308 5.80 -8.67 16.11
CA ALA A 308 7.09 -9.12 16.63
C ALA A 308 7.66 -10.33 15.85
N HIS A 309 6.87 -10.93 14.96
CA HIS A 309 7.26 -12.10 14.15
C HIS A 309 7.22 -11.78 12.64
N ASP A 310 7.49 -10.54 12.25
CA ASP A 310 7.43 -10.04 10.87
C ASP A 310 8.61 -10.45 9.97
N GLU A 311 9.61 -11.14 10.53
CA GLU A 311 10.76 -11.64 9.75
C GLU A 311 10.44 -12.85 8.87
N ALA A 312 9.41 -13.62 9.21
CA ALA A 312 8.91 -14.67 8.32
C ALA A 312 8.27 -14.01 7.09
N THR A 313 8.77 -14.34 5.91
CA THR A 313 8.19 -13.82 4.67
C THR A 313 6.85 -14.50 4.38
N TYR A 314 5.99 -13.83 3.60
CA TYR A 314 4.73 -14.46 3.21
C TYR A 314 4.92 -15.79 2.47
N GLU A 315 5.98 -15.92 1.67
CA GLU A 315 6.35 -17.18 1.02
C GLU A 315 6.68 -18.29 2.03
N ASP A 316 7.37 -17.94 3.11
CA ASP A 316 7.65 -18.89 4.20
C ASP A 316 6.36 -19.37 4.85
N LEU A 317 5.42 -18.46 5.08
CA LEU A 317 4.12 -18.78 5.68
C LEU A 317 3.29 -19.70 4.78
N ILE A 318 3.25 -19.44 3.47
CA ILE A 318 2.62 -20.34 2.50
C ILE A 318 3.26 -21.74 2.55
N GLY A 319 4.58 -21.78 2.70
CA GLY A 319 5.36 -23.03 2.85
C GLY A 319 4.95 -23.91 4.05
N LEU A 320 4.28 -23.34 5.08
CA LEU A 320 3.73 -24.11 6.19
C LEU A 320 2.58 -25.06 5.78
N GLY A 321 2.03 -24.90 4.56
CA GLY A 321 1.04 -25.81 3.98
C GLY A 321 -0.33 -25.84 4.69
N LYS A 322 -0.60 -24.90 5.60
CA LYS A 322 -1.87 -24.81 6.36
C LYS A 322 -2.97 -24.04 5.63
N SER A 323 -2.65 -23.43 4.46
CA SER A 323 -3.65 -22.76 3.63
C SER A 323 -4.51 -23.78 2.89
N SER A 324 -5.81 -23.80 3.18
CA SER A 324 -6.77 -24.74 2.61
C SER A 324 -7.13 -24.46 1.13
N SER A 325 -6.76 -23.29 0.58
CA SER A 325 -7.26 -22.82 -0.72
C SER A 325 -6.23 -22.84 -1.84
N GLY A 326 -4.96 -23.17 -1.58
CA GLY A 326 -3.90 -23.02 -2.61
C GLY A 326 -3.57 -21.59 -3.01
N CYS A 327 -4.38 -20.60 -2.57
CA CYS A 327 -4.27 -19.18 -2.87
C CYS A 327 -3.67 -18.35 -1.72
N GLY A 328 -3.04 -18.99 -0.71
CA GLY A 328 -2.53 -18.32 0.48
C GLY A 328 -3.55 -18.26 1.64
N TYR A 329 -3.21 -17.52 2.69
CA TYR A 329 -4.02 -17.45 3.91
C TYR A 329 -5.18 -16.48 3.84
N PHE A 330 -5.13 -15.50 2.97
CA PHE A 330 -6.13 -14.43 2.88
C PHE A 330 -6.27 -13.91 1.45
N LYS A 331 -7.46 -13.42 1.18
CA LYS A 331 -7.82 -12.67 -0.03
C LYS A 331 -8.35 -11.28 0.30
N HIS A 332 -8.45 -10.98 1.60
CA HIS A 332 -8.98 -9.76 2.12
C HIS A 332 -7.93 -9.06 2.95
N LEU A 333 -7.74 -7.78 2.69
CA LEU A 333 -6.67 -6.99 3.27
C LEU A 333 -7.24 -5.82 4.07
N PHE A 334 -6.50 -5.45 5.09
CA PHE A 334 -6.63 -4.18 5.78
C PHE A 334 -5.26 -3.51 5.80
N ALA A 335 -5.17 -2.29 5.32
CA ALA A 335 -3.92 -1.55 5.31
C ALA A 335 -4.06 -0.16 5.95
N PRO A 336 -3.03 0.34 6.65
CA PRO A 336 -2.99 1.77 6.94
C PRO A 336 -2.90 2.52 5.63
N GLY A 337 -3.54 3.67 5.52
CA GLY A 337 -3.35 4.55 4.39
C GLY A 337 -1.88 4.97 4.32
N GLY A 338 -1.20 4.62 3.24
CA GLY A 338 0.24 4.77 3.14
C GLY A 338 0.66 6.13 2.63
N MET A 339 0.45 6.43 1.36
CA MET A 339 0.71 7.77 0.84
C MET A 339 -0.46 8.68 1.19
N SER A 340 -0.55 9.04 2.48
CA SER A 340 -1.57 9.96 2.95
C SER A 340 -1.31 11.35 2.39
N MET A 341 -2.37 12.12 2.22
CA MET A 341 -2.24 13.57 2.00
C MET A 341 -1.30 14.23 3.03
N GLU A 342 -1.14 13.65 4.22
CA GLU A 342 -0.18 14.10 5.23
C GLU A 342 1.27 13.85 4.81
N THR A 343 1.58 12.72 4.20
CA THR A 343 2.93 12.45 3.66
C THR A 343 3.21 13.37 2.48
N VAL A 344 2.21 13.59 1.64
CA VAL A 344 2.32 14.47 0.47
C VAL A 344 2.21 15.95 0.91
N SER A 345 1.46 16.31 1.94
CA SER A 345 1.38 17.68 2.49
C SER A 345 2.63 18.15 3.23
N ARG A 346 3.53 17.23 3.63
CA ARG A 346 4.91 17.61 4.02
C ARG A 346 5.67 18.27 2.88
N LEU A 347 5.16 18.13 1.65
CA LEU A 347 5.66 18.75 0.43
C LEU A 347 5.10 20.17 0.23
N ASP A 348 4.07 20.55 0.99
CA ASP A 348 3.48 21.87 0.88
C ASP A 348 4.54 22.91 1.21
N SER A 349 4.98 23.58 0.18
CA SER A 349 5.84 24.74 0.25
C SER A 349 5.00 25.99 0.03
N LYS A 350 5.60 27.17 0.18
CA LYS A 350 4.95 28.42 -0.21
C LYS A 350 4.57 28.45 -1.70
N HIS A 351 5.14 27.56 -2.52
CA HIS A 351 5.03 27.58 -3.97
C HIS A 351 4.25 26.42 -4.57
N ILE A 352 4.22 25.27 -3.89
CA ILE A 352 3.53 24.07 -4.38
C ILE A 352 2.69 23.51 -3.24
N THR A 353 1.41 23.26 -3.52
CA THR A 353 0.47 22.67 -2.56
C THR A 353 -0.21 21.45 -3.19
N THR A 354 -0.13 20.32 -2.53
CA THR A 354 -0.81 19.11 -2.97
C THR A 354 -2.32 19.22 -2.78
N LYS A 355 -3.08 18.87 -3.80
CA LYS A 355 -4.55 18.87 -3.81
C LYS A 355 -5.13 17.50 -3.61
N SER A 356 -4.58 16.49 -4.29
CA SER A 356 -4.99 15.10 -4.15
C SER A 356 -3.84 14.16 -4.47
N ALA A 357 -3.90 12.96 -3.92
CA ALA A 357 -3.05 11.84 -4.28
C ALA A 357 -3.95 10.60 -4.30
N VAL A 358 -4.16 10.02 -5.47
CA VAL A 358 -5.09 8.91 -5.67
C VAL A 358 -4.32 7.75 -6.28
N PRO A 359 -4.34 6.56 -5.65
CA PRO A 359 -3.83 5.38 -6.30
C PRO A 359 -4.70 5.05 -7.52
N LEU A 360 -4.06 4.64 -8.61
CA LEU A 360 -4.77 4.21 -9.81
C LEU A 360 -5.09 2.71 -9.70
N PRO A 361 -6.29 2.29 -10.12
CA PRO A 361 -6.59 0.87 -10.19
C PRO A 361 -5.65 0.18 -11.20
N ASN A 362 -4.95 -0.84 -10.75
CA ASN A 362 -4.22 -1.76 -11.61
C ASN A 362 -5.13 -2.94 -11.91
N GLY A 363 -5.21 -3.39 -13.16
CA GLY A 363 -6.19 -4.37 -13.62
C GLY A 363 -6.13 -5.76 -12.95
N GLU A 364 -5.14 -6.05 -12.10
CA GLU A 364 -4.97 -7.31 -11.39
C GLU A 364 -4.62 -7.05 -9.93
N GLU A 365 -5.63 -6.90 -9.06
CA GLU A 365 -5.36 -6.97 -7.62
C GLU A 365 -5.26 -8.43 -7.16
N GLN A 366 -4.26 -8.69 -6.33
CA GLN A 366 -4.05 -9.98 -5.70
C GLN A 366 -5.04 -10.27 -4.56
N CYS A 367 -5.91 -9.31 -4.25
CA CYS A 367 -6.92 -9.41 -3.20
C CYS A 367 -8.33 -9.14 -3.75
N GLU A 368 -9.30 -9.85 -3.18
CA GLU A 368 -10.71 -9.66 -3.54
C GLU A 368 -11.27 -8.37 -2.93
N PHE A 369 -10.65 -7.90 -1.83
CA PHE A 369 -11.16 -6.77 -1.05
C PHE A 369 -10.03 -6.14 -0.21
N LEU A 370 -9.78 -4.86 -0.37
CA LEU A 370 -8.80 -4.10 0.40
C LEU A 370 -9.43 -2.85 0.99
N LEU A 371 -9.50 -2.76 2.31
CA LEU A 371 -9.84 -1.52 2.99
C LEU A 371 -8.58 -0.81 3.47
N THR A 372 -8.42 0.41 3.01
CA THR A 372 -7.36 1.33 3.44
C THR A 372 -7.97 2.48 4.23
N ILE A 373 -7.39 2.83 5.35
CA ILE A 373 -7.84 3.95 6.19
C ILE A 373 -6.67 4.88 6.51
N HIS A 374 -6.89 6.19 6.37
CA HIS A 374 -5.96 7.24 6.81
C HIS A 374 -6.39 7.76 8.18
N PRO A 375 -5.72 7.33 9.27
CA PRO A 375 -6.17 7.64 10.62
C PRO A 375 -6.16 9.13 10.97
N SER A 376 -5.29 9.91 10.34
CA SER A 376 -5.14 11.35 10.61
C SER A 376 -6.32 12.20 10.14
N ASN A 377 -7.00 11.78 9.08
CA ASN A 377 -8.09 12.56 8.47
C ASN A 377 -9.39 11.76 8.27
N GLY A 378 -9.41 10.48 8.63
CA GLY A 378 -10.57 9.60 8.52
C GLY A 378 -10.96 9.22 7.09
N HIS A 379 -10.08 9.42 6.11
CA HIS A 379 -10.35 9.02 4.73
C HIS A 379 -10.20 7.51 4.59
N ALA A 380 -11.21 6.85 4.04
CA ALA A 380 -11.27 5.43 3.82
C ALA A 380 -11.43 5.14 2.33
N ILE A 381 -10.63 4.22 1.81
CA ILE A 381 -10.66 3.76 0.42
C ILE A 381 -10.92 2.27 0.43
N LEU A 382 -11.94 1.84 -0.27
CA LEU A 382 -12.25 0.43 -0.47
C LEU A 382 -12.00 0.06 -1.92
N ARG A 383 -11.05 -0.83 -2.15
CA ARG A 383 -10.80 -1.47 -3.44
C ARG A 383 -11.41 -2.86 -3.44
N PHE A 384 -12.01 -3.26 -4.53
CA PHE A 384 -12.71 -4.53 -4.63
C PHE A 384 -12.74 -5.05 -6.07
N ASP A 385 -12.80 -6.37 -6.18
CA ASP A 385 -13.04 -7.08 -7.43
C ASP A 385 -14.51 -6.94 -7.83
N ASN A 386 -14.79 -6.28 -8.95
CA ASN A 386 -16.15 -6.02 -9.41
C ASN A 386 -16.88 -7.26 -9.99
N HIS A 387 -16.19 -8.40 -10.13
CA HIS A 387 -16.85 -9.69 -10.38
C HIS A 387 -17.49 -10.25 -9.11
N LEU A 388 -16.89 -9.96 -7.96
CA LEU A 388 -17.35 -10.48 -6.67
C LEU A 388 -18.32 -9.53 -5.99
N PHE A 389 -18.16 -8.20 -6.24
CA PHE A 389 -18.95 -7.17 -5.58
C PHE A 389 -19.49 -6.16 -6.59
N THR A 390 -20.75 -5.78 -6.42
CA THR A 390 -21.29 -4.61 -7.11
C THR A 390 -20.80 -3.32 -6.41
N GLU A 391 -20.67 -2.22 -7.16
CA GLU A 391 -20.31 -0.93 -6.57
C GLU A 391 -21.28 -0.50 -5.47
N GLU A 392 -22.57 -0.78 -5.65
CA GLU A 392 -23.60 -0.48 -4.65
C GLU A 392 -23.38 -1.27 -3.35
N ALA A 393 -23.08 -2.56 -3.43
CA ALA A 393 -22.80 -3.40 -2.26
C ALA A 393 -21.51 -2.95 -1.55
N ALA A 394 -20.47 -2.61 -2.32
CA ALA A 394 -19.22 -2.09 -1.78
C ALA A 394 -19.43 -0.73 -1.08
N ARG A 395 -20.25 0.16 -1.65
CA ARG A 395 -20.59 1.46 -1.06
C ARG A 395 -21.33 1.28 0.25
N GLN A 396 -22.35 0.43 0.30
CA GLN A 396 -23.10 0.11 1.53
C GLN A 396 -22.17 -0.47 2.60
N PHE A 397 -21.23 -1.32 2.23
CA PHE A 397 -20.24 -1.88 3.15
C PHE A 397 -19.30 -0.79 3.71
N LEU A 398 -18.80 0.10 2.87
CA LEU A 398 -17.94 1.20 3.31
C LEU A 398 -18.70 2.20 4.21
N GLU A 399 -19.94 2.53 3.89
CA GLU A 399 -20.80 3.38 4.72
C GLU A 399 -21.11 2.72 6.07
N ALA A 400 -21.34 1.41 6.09
CA ALA A 400 -21.51 0.66 7.32
C ALA A 400 -20.25 0.66 8.19
N TYR A 401 -19.05 0.58 7.56
CA TYR A 401 -17.78 0.73 8.28
C TYR A 401 -17.65 2.09 8.95
N ILE A 402 -17.91 3.17 8.21
CA ILE A 402 -17.89 4.54 8.76
C ILE A 402 -18.87 4.68 9.93
N SER A 403 -20.12 4.24 9.72
CA SER A 403 -21.16 4.29 10.75
C SER A 403 -20.79 3.47 11.99
N LEU A 404 -20.16 2.30 11.81
CA LEU A 404 -19.70 1.49 12.94
C LEU A 404 -18.61 2.22 13.73
N VAL A 405 -17.60 2.80 13.08
CA VAL A 405 -16.54 3.57 13.74
C VAL A 405 -17.11 4.74 14.52
N GLU A 406 -18.05 5.49 13.95
CA GLU A 406 -18.73 6.61 14.62
C GLU A 406 -19.58 6.14 15.83
N THR A 407 -20.20 4.97 15.72
CA THR A 407 -21.01 4.39 16.79
C THR A 407 -20.13 3.90 17.95
N LEU A 408 -19.03 3.22 17.63
CA LEU A 408 -18.08 2.72 18.62
C LEU A 408 -17.42 3.85 19.41
N GLY A 409 -17.14 4.99 18.76
CA GLY A 409 -16.63 6.19 19.43
C GLY A 409 -17.56 6.72 20.51
N LYS A 410 -18.88 6.66 20.27
CA LYS A 410 -19.94 7.14 21.19
C LYS A 410 -20.31 6.12 22.27
N ASN A 411 -20.25 4.83 21.95
CA ASN A 411 -20.78 3.76 22.80
C ASN A 411 -19.74 2.64 23.01
N PRO A 412 -18.62 2.91 23.67
CA PRO A 412 -17.49 1.98 23.77
C PRO A 412 -17.79 0.70 24.56
N GLU A 413 -18.77 0.73 25.45
CA GLU A 413 -19.20 -0.40 26.28
C GLU A 413 -20.32 -1.23 25.60
N SER A 414 -20.69 -0.91 24.38
CA SER A 414 -21.62 -1.74 23.62
C SER A 414 -21.02 -3.11 23.35
N LYS A 415 -21.82 -4.16 23.47
CA LYS A 415 -21.45 -5.50 23.00
C LYS A 415 -21.30 -5.52 21.49
N ILE A 416 -20.40 -6.36 21.05
CA ILE A 416 -20.14 -6.59 19.62
C ILE A 416 -21.35 -7.15 18.90
#